data_cb7e84b36edc3df36d840507f047a7d5
#
_entry.id   cb7e84b36edc3df36d840507f047a7d5
#
_cell.length_a   1.000
_cell.length_b   1.000
_cell.length_c   1.000
_cell.angle_alpha   90.00
_cell.angle_beta   90.00
_cell.angle_gamma   90.00
#
_symmetry.space_group_name_H-M   'P 1'
#
loop_
_entity.id
_entity.type
_entity.pdbx_description
1 polymer ?
#
loop_
_entity_poly.entity_id
_entity_poly.type
_entity_poly.pdbx_seq_one_letter_code
_entity_poly.pdbx_strand_id
1 'polypeptide(L)'
;ANPLIAYNSVSAQRTFDLKERNDKLVVVLNQYGSSRMYVENELKNLVSKDDEVKEAISNIYTINFKGTGSELKMRSALAKFSSRNDLIKFASPVYHGSSSDITVVCADEFIVRLKNNFDKSKLDFLNEKNGIDILGNIRDNRGFYLKTKNGISKTSIQLSDEYFQSGLFEYCEPNYIYPEGNNLCFTPNDTRF
;
A
#
# COMPACT_ATOMS: atom_id res chain seq x y z
N ALA A 1 -13.14 -14.74 -10.19
CA ALA A 1 -12.47 -14.99 -8.90
C ALA A 1 -11.14 -14.26 -8.95
N ASN A 2 -10.97 -13.22 -8.12
CA ASN A 2 -9.69 -12.55 -8.01
C ASN A 2 -8.66 -13.51 -7.42
N PRO A 3 -7.43 -13.54 -7.93
CA PRO A 3 -6.41 -14.41 -7.39
C PRO A 3 -6.15 -14.05 -5.93
N LEU A 4 -6.07 -15.07 -5.08
CA LEU A 4 -5.53 -14.94 -3.74
C LEU A 4 -4.09 -14.45 -3.87
N ILE A 5 -3.79 -13.30 -3.31
CA ILE A 5 -2.41 -12.84 -3.20
C ILE A 5 -1.87 -13.48 -1.93
N ALA A 6 -1.17 -14.61 -2.09
CA ALA A 6 -0.46 -15.23 -1.00
C ALA A 6 0.84 -14.44 -0.76
N TYR A 7 1.00 -13.91 0.43
CA TYR A 7 2.21 -13.22 0.84
C TYR A 7 3.04 -14.11 1.76
N ASN A 8 4.26 -14.43 1.36
CA ASN A 8 5.21 -15.20 2.16
C ASN A 8 6.21 -14.29 2.85
N SER A 9 5.99 -13.96 4.13
CA SER A 9 7.03 -13.40 4.97
C SER A 9 7.93 -14.52 5.49
N VAL A 10 9.17 -14.57 5.05
CA VAL A 10 10.11 -15.64 5.43
C VAL A 10 10.62 -15.48 6.86
N SER A 11 10.56 -14.30 7.45
CA SER A 11 11.03 -14.08 8.83
C SER A 11 10.19 -14.82 9.88
N ALA A 12 8.98 -15.28 9.52
CA ALA A 12 8.06 -15.91 10.45
C ALA A 12 7.34 -17.16 9.95
N GLN A 13 7.64 -17.67 8.74
CA GLN A 13 6.88 -18.76 8.11
C GLN A 13 5.34 -18.52 8.11
N ARG A 14 4.92 -17.27 8.08
CA ARG A 14 3.50 -16.90 8.03
C ARG A 14 3.16 -16.46 6.64
N THR A 15 2.34 -17.25 5.98
CA THR A 15 1.66 -16.85 4.73
C THR A 15 0.38 -16.13 5.14
N PHE A 16 0.23 -14.89 4.71
CA PHE A 16 -1.02 -14.16 4.87
C PHE A 16 -1.78 -14.24 3.56
N ASP A 17 -2.88 -14.97 3.57
CA ASP A 17 -3.83 -14.93 2.46
C ASP A 17 -4.61 -13.62 2.55
N LEU A 18 -4.20 -12.63 1.78
CA LEU A 18 -4.89 -11.36 1.68
C LEU A 18 -5.84 -11.38 0.48
N LYS A 19 -7.08 -11.01 0.72
CA LYS A 19 -8.11 -10.89 -0.30
C LYS A 19 -8.50 -9.42 -0.46
N GLU A 20 -8.41 -8.92 -1.69
CA GLU A 20 -8.83 -7.55 -2.00
C GLU A 20 -10.35 -7.40 -1.83
N ARG A 21 -10.78 -6.32 -1.18
CA ARG A 21 -12.18 -5.91 -1.17
C ARG A 21 -12.50 -5.15 -2.46
N ASN A 22 -13.61 -5.51 -3.07
CA ASN A 22 -14.06 -4.92 -4.33
C ASN A 22 -14.97 -3.70 -4.13
N ASP A 23 -15.13 -3.23 -2.89
CA ASP A 23 -16.08 -2.20 -2.51
C ASP A 23 -15.48 -1.10 -1.65
N LYS A 24 -14.16 -1.14 -1.40
CA LYS A 24 -13.53 -0.18 -0.47
C LYS A 24 -12.15 0.24 -0.91
N LEU A 25 -11.90 1.56 -0.88
CA LEU A 25 -10.57 2.16 -1.05
C LEU A 25 -10.16 2.92 0.21
N VAL A 26 -8.86 3.05 0.38
CA VAL A 26 -8.26 4.05 1.24
C VAL A 26 -7.50 5.05 0.40
N VAL A 27 -7.66 6.32 0.73
CA VAL A 27 -6.98 7.45 0.10
C VAL A 27 -6.18 8.18 1.16
N VAL A 28 -4.89 8.35 0.92
CA VAL A 28 -3.99 9.13 1.76
C VAL A 28 -3.67 10.44 1.05
N LEU A 29 -3.89 11.55 1.73
CA LEU A 29 -3.71 12.88 1.19
C LEU A 29 -2.30 13.40 1.40
N ASN A 30 -1.90 14.32 0.53
CA ASN A 30 -0.75 15.16 0.77
C ASN A 30 -1.02 16.09 1.98
N GLN A 31 -0.04 16.22 2.89
CA GLN A 31 -0.20 16.95 4.16
C GLN A 31 -0.30 18.46 4.04
N TYR A 32 -0.36 19.03 2.84
CA TYR A 32 -0.17 20.47 2.64
C TYR A 32 -1.47 21.23 2.39
N GLY A 33 -1.91 21.97 3.42
CA GLY A 33 -2.54 23.29 3.28
C GLY A 33 -4.02 23.36 2.87
N SER A 34 -4.68 22.27 2.53
CA SER A 34 -6.10 22.32 2.15
C SER A 34 -7.01 22.15 3.36
N SER A 35 -8.08 22.94 3.46
CA SER A 35 -9.07 22.74 4.52
C SER A 35 -9.73 21.36 4.35
N ARG A 36 -10.03 20.70 5.48
CA ARG A 36 -10.73 19.41 5.51
C ARG A 36 -11.97 19.40 4.61
N MET A 37 -12.77 20.47 4.70
CA MET A 37 -14.00 20.60 3.91
C MET A 37 -13.74 20.64 2.40
N TYR A 38 -12.69 21.32 1.96
CA TYR A 38 -12.29 21.35 0.55
C TYR A 38 -11.94 19.95 0.06
N VAL A 39 -11.11 19.25 0.82
CA VAL A 39 -10.67 17.89 0.49
C VAL A 39 -11.83 16.90 0.41
N GLU A 40 -12.72 16.92 1.40
CA GLU A 40 -13.90 16.04 1.39
C GLU A 40 -14.80 16.32 0.18
N ASN A 41 -14.97 17.57 -0.20
CA ASN A 41 -15.74 17.93 -1.39
C ASN A 41 -15.08 17.43 -2.67
N GLU A 42 -13.75 17.61 -2.81
CA GLU A 42 -13.00 17.09 -3.96
C GLU A 42 -13.11 15.57 -4.05
N LEU A 43 -12.95 14.84 -2.94
CA LEU A 43 -13.10 13.39 -2.92
C LEU A 43 -14.54 12.96 -3.30
N LYS A 44 -15.55 13.66 -2.77
CA LYS A 44 -16.97 13.41 -3.10
C LYS A 44 -17.29 13.67 -4.57
N ASN A 45 -16.62 14.64 -5.19
CA ASN A 45 -16.79 14.93 -6.62
C ASN A 45 -16.18 13.84 -7.53
N LEU A 46 -15.24 13.07 -7.03
CA LEU A 46 -14.56 12.00 -7.77
C LEU A 46 -15.29 10.65 -7.71
N VAL A 47 -16.29 10.51 -6.83
CA VAL A 47 -17.09 9.29 -6.62
C VAL A 47 -18.57 9.59 -6.81
N SER A 48 -19.42 8.55 -6.77
CA SER A 48 -20.88 8.72 -6.87
C SER A 48 -21.47 9.27 -5.57
N LYS A 49 -22.62 9.94 -5.67
CA LYS A 49 -23.32 10.52 -4.50
C LYS A 49 -23.73 9.49 -3.45
N ASP A 50 -23.94 8.25 -3.88
CA ASP A 50 -24.36 7.14 -3.00
C ASP A 50 -23.17 6.50 -2.27
N ASP A 51 -21.94 6.79 -2.72
CA ASP A 51 -20.73 6.26 -2.12
C ASP A 51 -20.39 7.05 -0.85
N GLU A 52 -19.87 6.36 0.15
CA GLU A 52 -19.57 6.96 1.44
C GLU A 52 -18.09 7.33 1.52
N VAL A 53 -17.81 8.61 1.76
CA VAL A 53 -16.47 9.15 2.00
C VAL A 53 -16.36 9.52 3.48
N LYS A 54 -15.43 8.90 4.21
CA LYS A 54 -15.23 9.12 5.64
C LYS A 54 -13.76 9.28 5.98
N GLU A 55 -13.41 10.29 6.77
CA GLU A 55 -12.09 10.39 7.37
C GLU A 55 -11.93 9.31 8.45
N ALA A 56 -10.93 8.46 8.31
CA ALA A 56 -10.60 7.41 9.28
C ALA A 56 -9.63 7.95 10.34
N ILE A 57 -8.55 8.58 9.88
CA ILE A 57 -7.53 9.24 10.68
C ILE A 57 -7.10 10.48 9.89
N SER A 58 -6.49 11.47 10.53
CA SER A 58 -6.02 12.69 9.87
C SER A 58 -5.33 12.40 8.54
N ASN A 59 -5.82 12.99 7.46
CA ASN A 59 -5.35 12.81 6.07
C ASN A 59 -5.55 11.40 5.46
N ILE A 60 -6.24 10.50 6.14
CA ILE A 60 -6.57 9.16 5.64
C ILE A 60 -8.09 9.03 5.54
N TYR A 61 -8.58 8.82 4.33
CA TYR A 61 -10.00 8.67 4.04
C TYR A 61 -10.31 7.26 3.57
N THR A 62 -11.43 6.72 4.03
CA THR A 62 -12.02 5.50 3.49
C THR A 62 -13.17 5.87 2.55
N ILE A 63 -13.27 5.14 1.45
CA ILE A 63 -14.36 5.28 0.49
C ILE A 63 -15.02 3.92 0.35
N ASN A 64 -16.31 3.85 0.67
CA ASN A 64 -17.11 2.65 0.53
C ASN A 64 -18.04 2.82 -0.68
N PHE A 65 -17.86 1.96 -1.68
CA PHE A 65 -18.66 1.94 -2.91
C PHE A 65 -19.91 1.09 -2.70
N LYS A 66 -21.08 1.68 -2.94
CA LYS A 66 -22.38 1.05 -2.71
C LYS A 66 -23.06 0.60 -4.00
N GLY A 67 -23.89 -0.43 -3.88
CA GLY A 67 -24.75 -0.92 -4.93
C GLY A 67 -24.07 -1.84 -5.96
N THR A 68 -24.81 -2.13 -7.03
CA THR A 68 -24.32 -2.97 -8.13
C THR A 68 -23.16 -2.29 -8.86
N GLY A 69 -22.14 -3.07 -9.22
CA GLY A 69 -20.98 -2.53 -9.94
C GLY A 69 -19.98 -1.80 -9.05
N SER A 70 -19.99 -2.01 -7.71
CA SER A 70 -19.04 -1.40 -6.77
C SER A 70 -17.59 -1.61 -7.20
N GLU A 71 -17.23 -2.79 -7.69
CA GLU A 71 -15.88 -3.07 -8.20
C GLU A 71 -15.49 -2.15 -9.37
N LEU A 72 -16.36 -1.97 -10.34
CA LEU A 72 -16.08 -1.07 -11.48
C LEU A 72 -15.97 0.38 -11.03
N LYS A 73 -16.84 0.81 -10.12
CA LYS A 73 -16.76 2.14 -9.50
C LYS A 73 -15.43 2.33 -8.78
N MET A 74 -15.03 1.35 -7.97
CA MET A 74 -13.78 1.36 -7.23
C MET A 74 -12.57 1.46 -8.16
N ARG A 75 -12.51 0.64 -9.22
CA ARG A 75 -11.43 0.67 -10.22
C ARG A 75 -11.36 2.00 -10.95
N SER A 76 -12.50 2.54 -11.34
CA SER A 76 -12.59 3.87 -11.98
C SER A 76 -12.12 4.99 -11.04
N ALA A 77 -12.54 4.95 -9.77
CA ALA A 77 -12.11 5.91 -8.77
C ALA A 77 -10.60 5.81 -8.51
N LEU A 78 -10.05 4.60 -8.39
CA LEU A 78 -8.61 4.39 -8.19
C LEU A 78 -7.79 5.02 -9.33
N ALA A 79 -8.21 4.85 -10.58
CA ALA A 79 -7.55 5.49 -11.72
C ALA A 79 -7.60 7.03 -11.65
N LYS A 80 -8.76 7.60 -11.28
CA LYS A 80 -8.90 9.05 -11.09
C LYS A 80 -8.03 9.57 -9.95
N PHE A 81 -7.99 8.87 -8.82
CA PHE A 81 -7.17 9.25 -7.68
C PHE A 81 -5.67 9.22 -8.00
N SER A 82 -5.24 8.23 -8.77
CA SER A 82 -3.84 8.11 -9.20
C SER A 82 -3.39 9.26 -10.12
N SER A 83 -4.32 9.98 -10.74
CA SER A 83 -4.01 11.17 -11.55
C SER A 83 -3.99 12.49 -10.75
N ARG A 84 -4.43 12.48 -9.48
CA ARG A 84 -4.55 13.67 -8.62
C ARG A 84 -3.37 13.80 -7.64
N ASN A 85 -2.15 13.79 -8.17
CA ASN A 85 -0.92 13.92 -7.37
C ASN A 85 -0.79 15.27 -6.63
N ASP A 86 -1.59 16.26 -7.03
CA ASP A 86 -1.72 17.55 -6.34
C ASP A 86 -2.36 17.40 -4.96
N LEU A 87 -3.33 16.50 -4.82
CA LEU A 87 -4.13 16.30 -3.61
C LEU A 87 -3.80 14.98 -2.92
N ILE A 88 -3.57 13.93 -3.68
CA ILE A 88 -3.51 12.54 -3.20
C ILE A 88 -2.07 12.04 -3.22
N LYS A 89 -1.58 11.62 -2.05
CA LYS A 89 -0.28 10.96 -1.91
C LYS A 89 -0.32 9.57 -2.52
N PHE A 90 -1.33 8.76 -2.15
CA PHE A 90 -1.65 7.49 -2.80
C PHE A 90 -3.08 7.04 -2.50
N ALA A 91 -3.60 6.14 -3.32
CA ALA A 91 -4.83 5.42 -3.10
C ALA A 91 -4.60 3.91 -3.25
N SER A 92 -5.25 3.11 -2.43
CA SER A 92 -5.08 1.65 -2.44
C SER A 92 -6.40 0.94 -2.15
N PRO A 93 -6.65 -0.21 -2.78
CA PRO A 93 -7.66 -1.14 -2.30
C PRO A 93 -7.41 -1.54 -0.86
N VAL A 94 -8.48 -1.92 -0.18
CA VAL A 94 -8.43 -2.51 1.15
C VAL A 94 -8.33 -4.03 1.01
N TYR A 95 -7.49 -4.64 1.82
CA TYR A 95 -7.32 -6.09 1.88
C TYR A 95 -7.80 -6.62 3.23
N HIS A 96 -8.29 -7.84 3.25
CA HIS A 96 -8.64 -8.55 4.48
C HIS A 96 -8.01 -9.95 4.48
N GLY A 97 -7.65 -10.44 5.66
CA GLY A 97 -7.15 -11.79 5.85
C GLY A 97 -8.27 -12.81 5.69
N SER A 98 -7.98 -13.96 5.06
CA SER A 98 -8.97 -15.04 4.87
C SER A 98 -9.47 -15.66 6.18
N SER A 99 -8.70 -15.53 7.24
CA SER A 99 -8.98 -16.15 8.55
C SER A 99 -9.06 -15.14 9.70
N SER A 100 -9.07 -13.85 9.43
CA SER A 100 -9.06 -12.81 10.45
C SER A 100 -9.90 -11.60 10.04
N ASP A 101 -10.48 -10.92 11.02
CA ASP A 101 -11.17 -9.64 10.83
C ASP A 101 -10.19 -8.48 10.57
N ILE A 102 -8.90 -8.80 10.36
CA ILE A 102 -7.88 -7.79 10.13
C ILE A 102 -8.06 -7.21 8.74
N THR A 103 -8.25 -5.91 8.70
CA THR A 103 -8.31 -5.09 7.50
C THR A 103 -7.03 -4.31 7.37
N VAL A 104 -6.34 -4.43 6.23
CA VAL A 104 -5.08 -3.75 5.95
C VAL A 104 -5.13 -3.01 4.63
N VAL A 105 -4.34 -1.96 4.54
CA VAL A 105 -4.05 -1.22 3.33
C VAL A 105 -2.56 -1.25 3.11
N CYS A 106 -2.14 -1.49 1.88
CA CYS A 106 -0.73 -1.44 1.53
C CYS A 106 -0.37 -0.03 1.10
N ALA A 107 0.58 0.56 1.82
CA ALA A 107 1.17 1.83 1.43
C ALA A 107 1.91 1.70 0.08
N ASP A 108 2.37 2.82 -0.45
CA ASP A 108 3.24 2.88 -1.61
C ASP A 108 4.73 2.53 -1.30
N GLU A 109 4.95 2.02 -0.10
CA GLU A 109 6.26 1.71 0.47
C GLU A 109 6.36 0.22 0.82
N PHE A 110 7.56 -0.32 0.76
CA PHE A 110 7.87 -1.67 1.23
C PHE A 110 9.31 -1.75 1.74
N ILE A 111 9.59 -2.78 2.51
CA ILE A 111 10.88 -3.00 3.16
C ILE A 111 11.51 -4.25 2.56
N VAL A 112 12.80 -4.16 2.26
CA VAL A 112 13.57 -5.31 1.77
C VAL A 112 14.86 -5.45 2.56
N ARG A 113 15.37 -6.70 2.68
CA ARG A 113 16.68 -6.99 3.23
C ARG A 113 17.45 -7.93 2.32
N LEU A 114 18.60 -7.48 1.83
CA LEU A 114 19.50 -8.28 1.00
C LEU A 114 20.10 -9.44 1.80
N LYS A 115 20.29 -10.60 1.16
CA LYS A 115 20.98 -11.76 1.73
C LYS A 115 22.45 -11.43 2.04
N ASN A 116 23.06 -10.62 1.20
CA ASN A 116 24.41 -10.12 1.42
C ASN A 116 24.60 -8.72 0.80
N ASN A 117 25.67 -8.02 1.18
CA ASN A 117 25.92 -6.64 0.74
C ASN A 117 26.35 -6.53 -0.73
N PHE A 118 26.82 -7.61 -1.33
CA PHE A 118 27.32 -7.60 -2.70
C PHE A 118 26.19 -7.50 -3.74
N ASP A 119 24.96 -7.71 -3.32
CA ASP A 119 23.79 -7.68 -4.21
C ASP A 119 23.20 -6.27 -4.38
N LYS A 120 23.85 -5.22 -3.85
CA LYS A 120 23.31 -3.85 -3.96
C LYS A 120 23.15 -3.39 -5.42
N SER A 121 24.07 -3.72 -6.30
CA SER A 121 23.96 -3.38 -7.73
C SER A 121 22.76 -4.07 -8.39
N LYS A 122 22.40 -5.27 -7.95
CA LYS A 122 21.20 -5.98 -8.40
C LYS A 122 19.93 -5.34 -7.86
N LEU A 123 19.95 -4.86 -6.61
CA LEU A 123 18.87 -4.05 -6.05
C LEU A 123 18.67 -2.78 -6.87
N ASP A 124 19.75 -2.05 -7.16
CA ASP A 124 19.69 -0.81 -7.94
C ASP A 124 19.09 -1.06 -9.34
N PHE A 125 19.48 -2.16 -10.00
CA PHE A 125 18.89 -2.59 -11.27
C PHE A 125 17.40 -2.90 -11.17
N LEU A 126 16.97 -3.64 -10.12
CA LEU A 126 15.55 -3.93 -9.89
C LEU A 126 14.74 -2.67 -9.63
N ASN A 127 15.32 -1.73 -8.86
CA ASN A 127 14.69 -0.46 -8.56
C ASN A 127 14.50 0.39 -9.83
N GLU A 128 15.50 0.48 -10.67
CA GLU A 128 15.42 1.18 -11.95
C GLU A 128 14.34 0.58 -12.85
N LYS A 129 14.37 -0.74 -13.02
CA LYS A 129 13.40 -1.50 -13.83
C LYS A 129 11.95 -1.27 -13.37
N ASN A 130 11.71 -1.21 -12.07
CA ASN A 130 10.38 -1.13 -11.49
C ASN A 130 9.96 0.29 -11.09
N GLY A 131 10.80 1.31 -11.32
CA GLY A 131 10.49 2.68 -10.93
C GLY A 131 10.39 2.86 -9.42
N ILE A 132 11.40 2.38 -8.67
CA ILE A 132 11.44 2.39 -7.22
C ILE A 132 12.54 3.34 -6.74
N ASP A 133 12.23 4.14 -5.72
CA ASP A 133 13.18 4.99 -5.02
C ASP A 133 13.58 4.35 -3.68
N ILE A 134 14.84 4.54 -3.30
CA ILE A 134 15.33 4.19 -1.96
C ILE A 134 15.09 5.41 -1.05
N LEU A 135 14.25 5.25 -0.02
CA LEU A 135 13.98 6.30 0.97
C LEU A 135 15.04 6.34 2.06
N GLY A 136 15.63 5.21 2.39
CA GLY A 136 16.63 5.11 3.45
C GLY A 136 17.12 3.69 3.68
N ASN A 137 18.12 3.60 4.53
CA ASN A 137 18.71 2.32 4.96
C ASN A 137 18.20 1.93 6.36
N ILE A 138 18.08 0.63 6.58
CA ILE A 138 17.79 0.05 7.89
C ILE A 138 19.11 -0.50 8.45
N ARG A 139 19.49 -0.04 9.63
CA ARG A 139 20.60 -0.46 10.53
C ARG A 139 21.92 -0.96 9.92
N ASP A 140 21.96 -1.86 8.93
CA ASP A 140 23.15 -2.64 8.60
C ASP A 140 23.51 -2.64 7.11
N ASN A 141 23.19 -1.61 6.38
CA ASN A 141 23.48 -1.48 4.93
C ASN A 141 22.90 -2.59 4.02
N ARG A 142 22.15 -3.55 4.58
CA ARG A 142 21.45 -4.60 3.83
C ARG A 142 19.95 -4.40 3.77
N GLY A 143 19.41 -3.62 4.71
CA GLY A 143 17.98 -3.31 4.77
C GLY A 143 17.69 -1.96 4.12
N PHE A 144 16.61 -1.86 3.37
CA PHE A 144 16.21 -0.65 2.64
C PHE A 144 14.71 -0.41 2.76
N TYR A 145 14.35 0.86 2.96
CA TYR A 145 13.00 1.36 2.72
C TYR A 145 12.88 1.77 1.27
N LEU A 146 11.93 1.19 0.59
CA LEU A 146 11.67 1.39 -0.83
C LEU A 146 10.30 2.01 -1.04
N LYS A 147 10.18 2.85 -2.06
CA LYS A 147 8.94 3.53 -2.42
C LYS A 147 8.71 3.49 -3.92
N THR A 148 7.45 3.27 -4.32
CA THR A 148 7.06 3.37 -5.72
C THR A 148 7.05 4.83 -6.18
N LYS A 149 7.59 5.10 -7.37
CA LYS A 149 7.41 6.39 -8.04
C LYS A 149 5.97 6.57 -8.47
N ASN A 150 5.54 7.82 -8.59
CA ASN A 150 4.21 8.13 -9.12
C ASN A 150 4.02 7.52 -10.51
N GLY A 151 2.81 7.01 -10.78
CA GLY A 151 2.46 6.40 -12.06
C GLY A 151 2.83 4.92 -12.22
N ILE A 152 3.40 4.28 -11.18
CA ILE A 152 3.63 2.84 -11.17
C ILE A 152 2.31 2.12 -10.93
N SER A 153 1.98 1.17 -11.81
CA SER A 153 0.72 0.39 -11.74
C SER A 153 0.76 -0.76 -10.74
N LYS A 154 1.96 -1.20 -10.34
CA LYS A 154 2.13 -2.30 -9.38
C LYS A 154 1.95 -1.80 -7.95
N THR A 155 1.23 -2.57 -7.15
CA THR A 155 1.10 -2.32 -5.71
C THR A 155 2.38 -2.72 -4.96
N SER A 156 2.58 -2.21 -3.74
CA SER A 156 3.70 -2.62 -2.89
C SER A 156 3.69 -4.12 -2.55
N ILE A 157 2.51 -4.76 -2.50
CA ILE A 157 2.38 -6.22 -2.37
C ILE A 157 3.00 -6.92 -3.57
N GLN A 158 2.59 -6.54 -4.78
CA GLN A 158 3.10 -7.17 -6.00
C GLN A 158 4.60 -6.97 -6.16
N LEU A 159 5.10 -5.79 -5.79
CA LEU A 159 6.52 -5.48 -5.84
C LEU A 159 7.32 -6.27 -4.81
N SER A 160 6.86 -6.31 -3.55
CA SER A 160 7.56 -7.10 -2.52
C SER A 160 7.59 -8.58 -2.87
N ASP A 161 6.54 -9.12 -3.48
CA ASP A 161 6.52 -10.51 -3.95
C ASP A 161 7.50 -10.73 -5.11
N GLU A 162 7.52 -9.84 -6.13
CA GLU A 162 8.48 -9.89 -7.23
C GLU A 162 9.93 -9.81 -6.74
N TYR A 163 10.21 -8.91 -5.78
CA TYR A 163 11.54 -8.77 -5.20
C TYR A 163 11.93 -10.03 -4.42
N PHE A 164 11.04 -10.58 -3.63
CA PHE A 164 11.28 -11.81 -2.90
C PHE A 164 11.58 -12.99 -3.84
N GLN A 165 10.80 -13.13 -4.90
CA GLN A 165 11.00 -14.19 -5.92
C GLN A 165 12.31 -14.05 -6.72
N SER A 166 12.93 -12.87 -6.74
CA SER A 166 14.25 -12.69 -7.33
C SER A 166 15.36 -13.49 -6.64
N GLY A 167 15.10 -13.97 -5.41
CA GLY A 167 16.03 -14.75 -4.61
C GLY A 167 17.16 -13.94 -3.96
N LEU A 168 17.19 -12.63 -4.15
CA LEU A 168 18.23 -11.72 -3.62
C LEU A 168 18.04 -11.36 -2.14
N PHE A 169 16.81 -11.48 -1.64
CA PHE A 169 16.42 -10.93 -0.34
C PHE A 169 16.15 -12.01 0.69
N GLU A 170 16.46 -11.70 1.95
CA GLU A 170 16.08 -12.49 3.12
C GLU A 170 14.59 -12.34 3.38
N TYR A 171 14.08 -11.12 3.23
CA TYR A 171 12.65 -10.80 3.30
C TYR A 171 12.32 -9.57 2.44
N CYS A 172 11.05 -9.48 2.05
CA CYS A 172 10.43 -8.33 1.41
C CYS A 172 9.03 -8.17 1.99
N GLU A 173 8.72 -7.02 2.59
CA GLU A 173 7.46 -6.80 3.27
C GLU A 173 6.84 -5.47 2.86
N PRO A 174 5.55 -5.45 2.42
CA PRO A 174 4.85 -4.19 2.19
C PRO A 174 4.67 -3.45 3.51
N ASN A 175 4.64 -2.13 3.42
CA ASN A 175 4.27 -1.30 4.55
C ASN A 175 2.74 -1.27 4.68
N TYR A 176 2.21 -1.77 5.80
CA TYR A 176 0.78 -1.86 6.03
C TYR A 176 0.25 -0.68 6.83
N ILE A 177 -0.95 -0.22 6.45
CA ILE A 177 -1.76 0.74 7.21
C ILE A 177 -3.04 0.03 7.67
N TYR A 178 -3.41 0.20 8.92
CA TYR A 178 -4.63 -0.34 9.49
C TYR A 178 -5.69 0.76 9.59
N PRO A 179 -6.67 0.84 8.70
CA PRO A 179 -7.60 1.98 8.62
C PRO A 179 -8.63 2.02 9.75
N GLU A 180 -8.79 0.98 10.53
CA GLU A 180 -9.84 0.85 11.56
C GLU A 180 -9.39 1.22 12.99
N GLY A 181 -8.25 1.90 13.12
CA GLY A 181 -7.97 2.68 14.35
C GLY A 181 -7.55 1.90 15.59
N ASN A 182 -7.26 0.62 15.52
CA ASN A 182 -6.64 -0.09 16.63
C ASN A 182 -5.12 0.14 16.58
N ASN A 183 -4.69 1.21 17.28
CA ASN A 183 -3.29 1.52 17.58
C ASN A 183 -2.33 1.35 16.40
N LEU A 184 -2.38 2.31 15.48
CA LEU A 184 -1.34 2.49 14.48
C LEU A 184 -0.05 2.97 15.15
N CYS A 185 0.56 2.12 15.96
CA CYS A 185 1.99 2.15 16.09
C CYS A 185 2.54 1.55 14.81
N PHE A 186 3.15 2.37 14.00
CA PHE A 186 4.10 1.98 12.99
C PHE A 186 5.32 1.37 13.71
N THR A 187 5.13 0.26 14.33
CA THR A 187 6.21 -0.64 14.68
C THR A 187 6.26 -1.62 13.52
N PRO A 188 7.32 -1.58 12.71
CA PRO A 188 7.63 -2.73 11.89
C PRO A 188 7.50 -3.95 12.80
N ASN A 189 6.83 -4.98 12.33
CA ASN A 189 6.54 -6.19 13.12
C ASN A 189 7.81 -6.99 13.45
N ASP A 190 8.95 -6.33 13.46
CA ASP A 190 10.23 -6.86 13.86
C ASP A 190 10.53 -6.40 15.31
N THR A 191 10.30 -7.31 16.26
CA THR A 191 10.66 -7.14 17.68
C THR A 191 12.15 -6.94 17.92
N ARG A 192 12.96 -6.75 16.88
CA ARG A 192 14.41 -6.54 16.89
C ARG A 192 14.82 -5.09 16.60
N PHE A 193 13.86 -4.13 16.71
CA PHE A 193 14.18 -2.70 16.73
C PHE A 193 14.40 -2.18 18.14
#